data_9b8a0fcfa49feca29682e6e269134d34
#
_entry.id   9b8a0fcfa49feca29682e6e269134d34
#
_cell.length_a   1.000
_cell.length_b   1.000
_cell.length_c   1.000
_cell.angle_alpha   90.00
_cell.angle_beta   90.00
_cell.angle_gamma   90.00
#
_symmetry.space_group_name_H-M   'P 1'
#
loop_
_entity.id
_entity.type
_entity.pdbx_description
1 polymer ?
#
loop_
_entity_poly.entity_id
_entity_poly.type
_entity_poly.pdbx_seq_one_letter_code
_entity_poly.pdbx_strand_id
1 'polypeptide(L)'
;MEKQNNTNIRSSISTNNDESNTNDIELTLHNSNNIEKDDKKLADQLSVNSEIPKETIEDPNDPKYWPRKKKNFILFIISLAGMVAPLSSTIFYPSITNIENDLKTSRVLANGIIGVNIFFMGVAPLGWAAYSDAFYTRRNVYLASFIIYIIGTVICGLSNSIWLLLAMRLVQACGASAVLSIGAGTIGDIFHSFERGQAYGIFYLGPLVGSVIGPLIGGYITDYLGWRWILWILAVTEGLILILIFFALPETFAPPTNLPNPNNTTLNSRHRKRFDPTSPLRLLKYPNMLLVIVYISITYAIIYIQNTLAELSFTDIYHVSASTVGLIFLAQGTGYMIGSVIGGKWSDYVLMKAKKRNNGVGYPEMRLHSVWIGCFFISVSYICYGWFLEARLHIALPIIAMFTGAFSFVAVLNSVSTYLVDAFPGRSASAVAINNLTRSSAAALFTFISVPFEEAVGIGLIYTIMICVSFIGVVCLFVVSYKGKYWREKINSRIDE
;
A
#
# COMPACT_ATOMS: atom_id res chain seq x y z
N MET A 1 5.68 -8.54 -55.55
CA MET A 1 6.30 -7.28 -55.94
C MET A 1 7.11 -6.84 -54.72
N GLU A 2 8.40 -7.00 -54.59
CA GLU A 2 9.54 -6.83 -55.49
C GLU A 2 10.64 -7.85 -55.08
N LYS A 3 10.95 -8.77 -55.96
CA LYS A 3 12.25 -9.42 -56.12
C LYS A 3 12.92 -8.68 -57.28
N GLN A 4 14.18 -8.41 -57.17
CA GLN A 4 15.19 -8.08 -58.17
C GLN A 4 16.00 -6.85 -57.74
N ASN A 5 17.24 -7.15 -57.28
CA ASN A 5 18.46 -6.56 -57.81
C ASN A 5 19.67 -7.05 -57.03
N ASN A 6 20.18 -8.17 -57.50
CA ASN A 6 21.53 -8.61 -57.18
C ASN A 6 22.05 -9.39 -58.42
N THR A 7 22.48 -8.64 -59.46
CA THR A 7 23.36 -9.12 -60.54
C THR A 7 23.94 -7.89 -61.23
N ASN A 8 25.21 -7.75 -61.08
CA ASN A 8 26.16 -7.06 -61.96
C ASN A 8 27.22 -6.28 -61.18
N ILE A 9 28.28 -6.90 -60.80
CA ILE A 9 29.66 -6.41 -60.82
C ILE A 9 30.57 -7.65 -61.00
N ARG A 10 30.67 -8.11 -62.26
CA ARG A 10 31.77 -8.95 -62.74
C ARG A 10 32.04 -8.51 -64.16
N SER A 11 33.13 -7.74 -64.35
CA SER A 11 33.94 -7.67 -65.57
C SER A 11 34.63 -6.30 -65.59
N SER A 12 35.92 -6.31 -65.19
CA SER A 12 36.98 -5.53 -65.81
C SER A 12 38.21 -5.52 -64.88
N ILE A 13 39.02 -6.56 -65.02
CA ILE A 13 40.42 -6.47 -64.58
C ILE A 13 41.22 -6.69 -65.86
N SER A 14 41.69 -5.62 -66.45
CA SER A 14 42.75 -5.62 -67.43
C SER A 14 44.11 -5.55 -66.68
N THR A 15 44.95 -6.46 -67.08
CA THR A 15 46.38 -6.59 -66.74
C THR A 15 47.16 -5.30 -66.90
N ASN A 16 47.92 -4.89 -65.83
CA ASN A 16 49.18 -4.21 -65.96
C ASN A 16 50.08 -4.68 -64.81
N ASN A 17 51.24 -5.26 -65.22
CA ASN A 17 52.35 -5.60 -64.40
C ASN A 17 53.04 -4.29 -63.91
N ASP A 18 53.25 -4.19 -62.57
CA ASP A 18 54.42 -3.49 -62.05
C ASP A 18 54.81 -4.09 -60.69
N GLU A 19 56.05 -4.49 -60.62
CA GLU A 19 56.71 -4.99 -59.43
C GLU A 19 56.92 -3.87 -58.41
N SER A 20 56.05 -3.82 -57.37
CA SER A 20 56.40 -3.20 -56.09
C SER A 20 55.21 -3.28 -55.16
N ASN A 21 54.94 -4.43 -54.52
CA ASN A 21 54.06 -4.45 -53.37
C ASN A 21 53.96 -5.81 -52.65
N THR A 22 55.08 -6.43 -52.38
CA THR A 22 55.15 -7.62 -51.52
C THR A 22 54.97 -7.25 -50.03
N ASN A 23 55.28 -6.01 -49.63
CA ASN A 23 55.15 -5.55 -48.22
C ASN A 23 53.74 -5.16 -47.83
N ASP A 24 52.90 -4.70 -48.75
CA ASP A 24 51.52 -4.31 -48.46
C ASP A 24 50.58 -5.52 -48.35
N ILE A 25 50.91 -6.63 -48.98
CA ILE A 25 50.14 -7.89 -48.90
C ILE A 25 50.39 -8.60 -47.57
N GLU A 26 51.60 -8.58 -47.01
CA GLU A 26 51.90 -9.12 -45.68
C GLU A 26 51.24 -8.28 -44.54
N LEU A 27 51.19 -6.95 -44.65
CA LEU A 27 50.54 -6.08 -43.72
C LEU A 27 49.00 -6.24 -43.74
N THR A 28 48.37 -6.47 -44.88
CA THR A 28 46.94 -6.74 -45.00
C THR A 28 46.56 -8.14 -44.51
N LEU A 29 47.40 -9.14 -44.74
CA LEU A 29 47.18 -10.50 -44.18
C LEU A 29 47.42 -10.56 -42.67
N HIS A 30 48.33 -9.76 -42.14
CA HIS A 30 48.56 -9.69 -40.69
C HIS A 30 47.44 -8.93 -39.96
N ASN A 31 46.85 -7.89 -40.59
CA ASN A 31 45.68 -7.18 -40.05
C ASN A 31 44.40 -8.03 -40.16
N SER A 32 44.19 -8.79 -41.24
CA SER A 32 43.01 -9.67 -41.33
C SER A 32 43.05 -10.84 -40.33
N ASN A 33 44.22 -11.39 -40.04
CA ASN A 33 44.40 -12.42 -39.01
C ASN A 33 44.23 -11.91 -37.57
N ASN A 34 44.51 -10.59 -37.32
CA ASN A 34 44.25 -9.97 -36.03
C ASN A 34 42.78 -9.61 -35.85
N ILE A 35 42.08 -9.19 -36.91
CA ILE A 35 40.64 -8.93 -36.87
C ILE A 35 39.85 -10.25 -36.63
N GLU A 36 40.27 -11.34 -37.31
CA GLU A 36 39.65 -12.66 -37.11
C GLU A 36 39.91 -13.23 -35.70
N LYS A 37 41.05 -12.93 -35.07
CA LYS A 37 41.38 -13.27 -33.68
C LYS A 37 40.59 -12.42 -32.66
N ASP A 38 40.40 -11.15 -32.95
CA ASP A 38 39.62 -10.25 -32.07
C ASP A 38 38.12 -10.54 -32.21
N ASP A 39 37.60 -10.85 -33.41
CA ASP A 39 36.22 -11.31 -33.60
C ASP A 39 35.98 -12.66 -32.92
N LYS A 40 36.95 -13.56 -32.94
CA LYS A 40 36.87 -14.84 -32.22
C LYS A 40 36.91 -14.66 -30.71
N LYS A 41 37.76 -13.74 -30.19
CA LYS A 41 37.76 -13.36 -28.77
C LYS A 41 36.47 -12.65 -28.36
N LEU A 42 35.92 -11.80 -29.21
CA LEU A 42 34.63 -11.14 -28.98
C LEU A 42 33.50 -12.15 -29.04
N ALA A 43 33.51 -13.10 -29.95
CA ALA A 43 32.55 -14.20 -30.02
C ALA A 43 32.66 -15.13 -28.81
N ASP A 44 33.86 -15.46 -28.34
CA ASP A 44 34.09 -16.20 -27.10
C ASP A 44 33.67 -15.41 -25.85
N GLN A 45 33.88 -14.11 -25.78
CA GLN A 45 33.37 -13.26 -24.71
C GLN A 45 31.84 -13.09 -24.75
N LEU A 46 31.24 -13.04 -25.92
CA LEU A 46 29.79 -13.04 -26.12
C LEU A 46 29.17 -14.40 -25.82
N SER A 47 29.86 -15.49 -26.11
CA SER A 47 29.40 -16.86 -25.76
C SER A 47 29.57 -17.17 -24.26
N VAL A 48 30.54 -16.58 -23.58
CA VAL A 48 30.69 -16.69 -22.11
C VAL A 48 29.64 -15.86 -21.38
N ASN A 49 29.15 -14.75 -21.99
CA ASN A 49 28.05 -13.95 -21.44
C ASN A 49 26.65 -14.43 -21.90
N SER A 50 26.55 -15.34 -22.82
CA SER A 50 25.32 -16.10 -23.12
C SER A 50 25.31 -17.45 -22.37
N GLU A 51 25.66 -17.47 -21.09
CA GLU A 51 25.09 -18.49 -20.22
C GLU A 51 23.57 -18.26 -20.26
N ILE A 52 22.88 -19.00 -21.13
CA ILE A 52 21.48 -19.32 -20.96
C ILE A 52 21.33 -19.60 -19.48
N PRO A 53 20.45 -18.89 -18.73
CA PRO A 53 20.26 -19.16 -17.32
C PRO A 53 20.08 -20.67 -17.24
N LYS A 54 21.01 -21.39 -16.59
CA LYS A 54 20.87 -22.81 -16.30
C LYS A 54 19.45 -22.97 -15.88
N GLU A 55 18.65 -23.78 -16.59
CA GLU A 55 17.34 -24.21 -16.16
C GLU A 55 17.46 -24.45 -14.68
N THR A 56 16.98 -23.50 -13.89
CA THR A 56 16.88 -23.64 -12.45
C THR A 56 15.99 -24.85 -12.32
N ILE A 57 16.55 -25.98 -11.88
CA ILE A 57 15.80 -27.19 -11.57
C ILE A 57 14.59 -26.70 -10.78
N GLU A 58 13.43 -26.72 -11.43
CA GLU A 58 12.17 -26.29 -10.82
C GLU A 58 11.97 -27.21 -9.63
N ASP A 59 12.21 -26.68 -8.43
CA ASP A 59 11.88 -27.41 -7.21
C ASP A 59 10.34 -27.46 -7.13
N PRO A 60 9.72 -28.63 -7.28
CA PRO A 60 8.25 -28.77 -7.22
C PRO A 60 7.67 -28.26 -5.89
N ASN A 61 8.51 -28.12 -4.86
CA ASN A 61 8.12 -27.62 -3.55
C ASN A 61 8.20 -26.09 -3.44
N ASP A 62 8.82 -25.37 -4.38
CA ASP A 62 8.82 -23.90 -4.36
C ASP A 62 7.40 -23.39 -4.63
N PRO A 63 6.81 -22.61 -3.71
CA PRO A 63 5.47 -22.05 -3.86
C PRO A 63 5.24 -21.27 -5.16
N LYS A 64 6.29 -20.76 -5.80
CA LYS A 64 6.20 -20.05 -7.08
C LYS A 64 5.77 -20.94 -8.25
N TYR A 65 5.98 -22.24 -8.15
CA TYR A 65 5.60 -23.21 -9.20
C TYR A 65 4.27 -23.91 -8.92
N TRP A 66 3.56 -23.56 -7.84
CA TRP A 66 2.26 -24.13 -7.57
C TRP A 66 1.24 -23.85 -8.68
N PRO A 67 0.26 -24.77 -8.91
CA PRO A 67 -0.78 -24.59 -9.91
C PRO A 67 -1.55 -23.28 -9.71
N ARG A 68 -1.91 -22.61 -10.81
CA ARG A 68 -2.61 -21.32 -10.81
C ARG A 68 -3.88 -21.33 -9.93
N LYS A 69 -4.64 -22.44 -9.98
CA LYS A 69 -5.84 -22.60 -9.13
C LYS A 69 -5.53 -22.51 -7.64
N LYS A 70 -4.44 -23.17 -7.20
CA LYS A 70 -3.99 -23.13 -5.79
C LYS A 70 -3.55 -21.73 -5.39
N LYS A 71 -2.77 -21.04 -6.23
CA LYS A 71 -2.33 -19.64 -5.98
C LYS A 71 -3.52 -18.70 -5.87
N ASN A 72 -4.50 -18.78 -6.78
CA ASN A 72 -5.69 -17.95 -6.77
C ASN A 72 -6.57 -18.24 -5.55
N PHE A 73 -6.66 -19.49 -5.10
CA PHE A 73 -7.38 -19.86 -3.90
C PHE A 73 -6.71 -19.28 -2.64
N ILE A 74 -5.39 -19.37 -2.53
CA ILE A 74 -4.64 -18.74 -1.43
C ILE A 74 -4.85 -17.22 -1.46
N LEU A 75 -4.77 -16.59 -2.65
CA LEU A 75 -5.00 -15.16 -2.82
C LEU A 75 -6.39 -14.74 -2.36
N PHE A 76 -7.41 -15.53 -2.65
CA PHE A 76 -8.77 -15.31 -2.17
C PHE A 76 -8.84 -15.37 -0.63
N ILE A 77 -8.24 -16.40 -0.01
CA ILE A 77 -8.21 -16.54 1.46
C ILE A 77 -7.53 -15.34 2.13
N ILE A 78 -6.36 -14.93 1.65
CA ILE A 78 -5.64 -13.80 2.25
C ILE A 78 -6.33 -12.46 1.97
N SER A 79 -7.04 -12.32 0.86
CA SER A 79 -7.87 -11.14 0.56
C SER A 79 -9.07 -11.06 1.50
N LEU A 80 -9.75 -12.18 1.74
CA LEU A 80 -10.85 -12.28 2.70
C LEU A 80 -10.37 -11.99 4.13
N ALA A 81 -9.22 -12.55 4.53
CA ALA A 81 -8.58 -12.25 5.80
C ALA A 81 -8.19 -10.77 5.91
N GLY A 82 -7.71 -10.17 4.81
CA GLY A 82 -7.35 -8.75 4.75
C GLY A 82 -8.53 -7.79 4.90
N MET A 83 -9.74 -8.23 4.61
CA MET A 83 -10.97 -7.46 4.80
C MET A 83 -11.25 -7.15 6.28
N VAL A 84 -10.84 -8.04 7.18
CA VAL A 84 -11.16 -8.03 8.60
C VAL A 84 -10.75 -6.74 9.30
N ALA A 85 -9.52 -6.31 9.13
CA ALA A 85 -8.98 -5.16 9.84
C ALA A 85 -9.71 -3.84 9.51
N PRO A 86 -9.92 -3.46 8.23
CA PRO A 86 -10.72 -2.30 7.88
C PRO A 86 -12.19 -2.43 8.29
N LEU A 87 -12.79 -3.61 8.08
CA LEU A 87 -14.17 -3.90 8.49
C LEU A 87 -14.36 -3.64 10.00
N SER A 88 -13.48 -4.23 10.82
CA SER A 88 -13.50 -4.08 12.28
C SER A 88 -13.34 -2.64 12.75
N SER A 89 -12.61 -1.81 11.98
CA SER A 89 -12.46 -0.40 12.29
C SER A 89 -13.71 0.42 11.93
N THR A 90 -14.22 0.22 10.73
CA THR A 90 -15.27 1.10 10.15
C THR A 90 -16.69 0.73 10.58
N ILE A 91 -16.93 -0.51 10.99
CA ILE A 91 -18.26 -1.02 11.38
C ILE A 91 -18.83 -0.28 12.60
N PHE A 92 -17.99 0.33 13.42
CA PHE A 92 -18.38 1.06 14.63
C PHE A 92 -18.75 2.52 14.39
N TYR A 93 -18.47 3.11 13.23
CA TYR A 93 -18.79 4.52 12.98
C TYR A 93 -20.28 4.86 13.26
N PRO A 94 -21.26 4.09 12.77
CA PRO A 94 -22.66 4.41 13.02
C PRO A 94 -23.16 4.08 14.44
N SER A 95 -22.29 3.52 15.28
CA SER A 95 -22.67 2.99 16.61
C SER A 95 -22.15 3.83 17.77
N ILE A 96 -21.38 4.87 17.51
CA ILE A 96 -20.63 5.60 18.54
C ILE A 96 -21.57 6.25 19.54
N THR A 97 -22.64 6.91 19.10
CA THR A 97 -23.64 7.53 19.98
C THR A 97 -24.37 6.48 20.85
N ASN A 98 -24.65 5.30 20.29
CA ASN A 98 -25.27 4.21 21.06
C ASN A 98 -24.34 3.68 22.16
N ILE A 99 -23.03 3.56 21.86
CA ILE A 99 -22.00 3.13 22.82
C ILE A 99 -21.81 4.20 23.92
N GLU A 100 -21.76 5.48 23.55
CA GLU A 100 -21.69 6.62 24.47
C GLU A 100 -22.81 6.56 25.52
N ASN A 101 -24.03 6.39 25.04
CA ASN A 101 -25.24 6.36 25.89
C ASN A 101 -25.28 5.09 26.77
N ASP A 102 -24.96 3.92 26.22
CA ASP A 102 -25.06 2.63 26.93
C ASP A 102 -23.97 2.49 28.01
N LEU A 103 -22.75 2.91 27.74
CA LEU A 103 -21.63 2.88 28.69
C LEU A 103 -21.52 4.15 29.54
N LYS A 104 -22.44 5.13 29.38
CA LYS A 104 -22.48 6.42 30.11
C LYS A 104 -21.10 7.08 30.12
N THR A 105 -20.48 7.19 28.95
CA THR A 105 -19.11 7.69 28.77
C THR A 105 -19.12 9.01 28.01
N SER A 106 -17.95 9.65 27.87
CA SER A 106 -17.82 10.84 27.03
C SER A 106 -17.68 10.46 25.57
N ARG A 107 -18.11 11.33 24.66
CA ARG A 107 -17.92 11.19 23.20
C ARG A 107 -16.46 10.95 22.81
N VAL A 108 -15.52 11.63 23.47
CA VAL A 108 -14.08 11.48 23.23
C VAL A 108 -13.62 10.05 23.50
N LEU A 109 -14.05 9.44 24.62
CA LEU A 109 -13.71 8.05 24.94
C LEU A 109 -14.41 7.05 24.03
N ALA A 110 -15.65 7.32 23.63
CA ALA A 110 -16.36 6.48 22.66
C ALA A 110 -15.67 6.48 21.30
N ASN A 111 -15.26 7.65 20.79
CA ASN A 111 -14.44 7.77 19.58
C ASN A 111 -13.04 7.18 19.75
N GLY A 112 -12.52 7.14 20.96
CA GLY A 112 -11.27 6.48 21.32
C GLY A 112 -11.23 5.01 20.95
N ILE A 113 -12.38 4.32 20.89
CA ILE A 113 -12.52 2.93 20.42
C ILE A 113 -11.98 2.77 19.01
N ILE A 114 -12.27 3.74 18.14
CA ILE A 114 -11.79 3.79 16.76
C ILE A 114 -10.34 4.24 16.72
N GLY A 115 -9.99 5.31 17.46
CA GLY A 115 -8.64 5.87 17.48
C GLY A 115 -7.58 4.87 17.94
N VAL A 116 -7.82 4.15 19.03
CA VAL A 116 -6.93 3.09 19.53
C VAL A 116 -6.76 1.99 18.49
N ASN A 117 -7.84 1.55 17.86
CA ASN A 117 -7.80 0.52 16.83
C ASN A 117 -6.90 0.93 15.66
N ILE A 118 -7.09 2.15 15.13
CA ILE A 118 -6.32 2.68 14.00
C ILE A 118 -4.84 2.83 14.34
N PHE A 119 -4.52 3.32 15.54
CA PHE A 119 -3.15 3.47 15.98
C PHE A 119 -2.40 2.13 15.96
N PHE A 120 -2.99 1.09 16.59
CA PHE A 120 -2.36 -0.22 16.65
C PHE A 120 -2.37 -0.96 15.31
N MET A 121 -3.32 -0.69 14.42
CA MET A 121 -3.26 -1.13 13.02
C MET A 121 -2.06 -0.54 12.26
N GLY A 122 -1.54 0.61 12.67
CA GLY A 122 -0.31 1.18 12.11
C GLY A 122 0.97 0.62 12.71
N VAL A 123 0.99 0.37 14.02
CA VAL A 123 2.19 -0.04 14.79
C VAL A 123 2.43 -1.54 14.71
N ALA A 124 1.40 -2.35 14.96
CA ALA A 124 1.56 -3.80 15.16
C ALA A 124 2.04 -4.58 13.91
N PRO A 125 1.74 -4.16 12.65
CA PRO A 125 2.29 -4.80 11.46
C PRO A 125 3.82 -4.86 11.42
N LEU A 126 4.50 -3.88 12.02
CA LEU A 126 5.97 -3.86 12.10
C LEU A 126 6.50 -5.06 12.92
N GLY A 127 5.84 -5.35 14.04
CA GLY A 127 6.18 -6.49 14.88
C GLY A 127 5.88 -7.83 14.19
N TRP A 128 4.70 -7.97 13.60
CA TRP A 128 4.29 -9.20 12.92
C TRP A 128 5.17 -9.52 11.71
N ALA A 129 5.49 -8.54 10.87
CA ALA A 129 6.37 -8.73 9.73
C ALA A 129 7.76 -9.18 10.17
N ALA A 130 8.33 -8.49 11.18
CA ALA A 130 9.63 -8.83 11.70
C ALA A 130 9.67 -10.25 12.35
N TYR A 131 8.61 -10.63 13.07
CA TYR A 131 8.46 -11.97 13.62
C TYR A 131 8.39 -13.03 12.50
N SER A 132 7.54 -12.81 11.50
CA SER A 132 7.38 -13.72 10.37
C SER A 132 8.69 -13.94 9.62
N ASP A 133 9.47 -12.89 9.39
CA ASP A 133 10.74 -12.97 8.69
C ASP A 133 11.85 -13.61 9.55
N ALA A 134 11.81 -13.41 10.88
CA ALA A 134 12.77 -14.00 11.81
C ALA A 134 12.58 -15.52 12.00
N PHE A 135 11.33 -15.97 12.00
CA PHE A 135 10.97 -17.38 12.23
C PHE A 135 10.61 -18.15 10.95
N TYR A 136 10.74 -17.52 9.78
CA TYR A 136 10.49 -18.15 8.48
C TYR A 136 9.11 -18.80 8.38
N THR A 137 8.07 -18.15 8.88
CA THR A 137 6.70 -18.68 8.87
C THR A 137 5.69 -17.59 8.54
N ARG A 138 4.72 -17.92 7.69
CA ARG A 138 3.57 -17.08 7.39
C ARG A 138 2.30 -17.63 8.05
N ARG A 139 2.05 -18.93 7.87
CA ARG A 139 0.82 -19.59 8.33
C ARG A 139 0.62 -19.44 9.84
N ASN A 140 1.67 -19.73 10.65
CA ASN A 140 1.55 -19.66 12.11
C ASN A 140 1.27 -18.23 12.58
N VAL A 141 1.77 -17.22 11.88
CA VAL A 141 1.50 -15.82 12.21
C VAL A 141 0.03 -15.48 11.95
N TYR A 142 -0.56 -15.93 10.81
CA TYR A 142 -1.99 -15.78 10.58
C TYR A 142 -2.81 -16.42 11.70
N LEU A 143 -2.51 -17.68 12.06
CA LEU A 143 -3.25 -18.39 13.10
C LEU A 143 -3.15 -17.68 14.47
N ALA A 144 -1.95 -17.30 14.89
CA ALA A 144 -1.74 -16.60 16.16
C ALA A 144 -2.44 -15.25 16.20
N SER A 145 -2.36 -14.49 15.11
CA SER A 145 -2.97 -13.16 15.01
C SER A 145 -4.49 -13.22 15.06
N PHE A 146 -5.12 -14.19 14.36
CA PHE A 146 -6.58 -14.39 14.42
C PHE A 146 -7.06 -14.88 15.79
N ILE A 147 -6.31 -15.74 16.47
CA ILE A 147 -6.63 -16.17 17.85
C ILE A 147 -6.63 -14.94 18.78
N ILE A 148 -5.60 -14.10 18.71
CA ILE A 148 -5.50 -12.87 19.51
C ILE A 148 -6.66 -11.93 19.18
N TYR A 149 -7.00 -11.79 17.89
CA TYR A 149 -8.12 -10.99 17.44
C TYR A 149 -9.45 -11.47 18.04
N ILE A 150 -9.75 -12.77 17.93
CA ILE A 150 -11.01 -13.37 18.43
C ILE A 150 -11.12 -13.19 19.94
N ILE A 151 -10.06 -13.49 20.70
CA ILE A 151 -10.04 -13.29 22.15
C ILE A 151 -10.37 -11.84 22.51
N GLY A 152 -9.68 -10.87 21.86
CA GLY A 152 -9.96 -9.45 22.04
C GLY A 152 -11.41 -9.09 21.73
N THR A 153 -11.94 -9.61 20.63
CA THR A 153 -13.32 -9.35 20.17
C THR A 153 -14.37 -9.89 21.14
N VAL A 154 -14.20 -11.12 21.63
CA VAL A 154 -15.12 -11.74 22.61
C VAL A 154 -15.14 -10.96 23.92
N ILE A 155 -13.95 -10.57 24.43
CA ILE A 155 -13.88 -9.79 25.68
C ILE A 155 -14.47 -8.39 25.45
N CYS A 156 -14.28 -7.77 24.28
CA CYS A 156 -14.99 -6.52 23.92
C CYS A 156 -16.50 -6.68 24.01
N GLY A 157 -17.07 -7.81 23.49
CA GLY A 157 -18.51 -8.09 23.52
C GLY A 157 -19.09 -8.23 24.92
N LEU A 158 -18.27 -8.73 25.85
CA LEU A 158 -18.63 -8.90 27.26
C LEU A 158 -18.38 -7.65 28.11
N SER A 159 -17.79 -6.59 27.53
CA SER A 159 -17.39 -5.41 28.29
C SER A 159 -18.58 -4.56 28.74
N ASN A 160 -18.55 -4.17 30.03
CA ASN A 160 -19.50 -3.23 30.63
C ASN A 160 -18.80 -1.90 31.02
N SER A 161 -17.54 -1.74 30.67
CA SER A 161 -16.73 -0.55 30.96
C SER A 161 -16.01 -0.08 29.69
N ILE A 162 -16.02 1.23 29.48
CA ILE A 162 -15.31 1.84 28.35
C ILE A 162 -13.80 1.54 28.39
N TRP A 163 -13.20 1.48 29.57
CA TRP A 163 -11.76 1.22 29.72
C TRP A 163 -11.39 -0.21 29.32
N LEU A 164 -12.21 -1.20 29.69
CA LEU A 164 -12.01 -2.57 29.27
C LEU A 164 -12.20 -2.70 27.76
N LEU A 165 -13.22 -2.03 27.21
CA LEU A 165 -13.48 -1.99 25.77
C LEU A 165 -12.27 -1.41 25.02
N LEU A 166 -11.74 -0.26 25.45
CA LEU A 166 -10.55 0.37 24.84
C LEU A 166 -9.30 -0.55 24.90
N ALA A 167 -9.04 -1.15 26.07
CA ALA A 167 -7.92 -2.05 26.23
C ALA A 167 -8.02 -3.29 25.33
N MET A 168 -9.20 -3.87 25.22
CA MET A 168 -9.41 -5.04 24.36
C MET A 168 -9.46 -4.71 22.88
N ARG A 169 -9.90 -3.50 22.52
CA ARG A 169 -9.78 -2.97 21.13
C ARG A 169 -8.32 -2.84 20.67
N LEU A 170 -7.41 -2.50 21.60
CA LEU A 170 -5.97 -2.53 21.33
C LEU A 170 -5.53 -3.95 20.98
N VAL A 171 -5.89 -4.94 21.80
CA VAL A 171 -5.53 -6.36 21.58
C VAL A 171 -6.11 -6.85 20.23
N GLN A 172 -7.37 -6.53 19.97
CA GLN A 172 -8.06 -6.83 18.74
C GLN A 172 -7.33 -6.24 17.53
N ALA A 173 -6.96 -4.96 17.58
CA ALA A 173 -6.25 -4.30 16.49
C ALA A 173 -4.86 -4.90 16.21
N CYS A 174 -4.14 -5.28 17.27
CA CYS A 174 -2.86 -6.00 17.12
C CYS A 174 -3.03 -7.30 16.36
N GLY A 175 -4.10 -8.07 16.64
CA GLY A 175 -4.41 -9.29 15.91
C GLY A 175 -4.76 -9.01 14.44
N ALA A 176 -5.73 -8.12 14.19
CA ALA A 176 -6.23 -7.82 12.84
C ALA A 176 -5.16 -7.32 11.88
N SER A 177 -4.20 -6.55 12.38
CA SER A 177 -3.21 -5.83 11.58
C SER A 177 -2.16 -6.69 10.90
N ALA A 178 -1.93 -7.91 11.40
CA ALA A 178 -0.93 -8.84 10.87
C ALA A 178 -1.16 -9.16 9.39
N VAL A 179 -2.42 -9.33 9.00
CA VAL A 179 -2.79 -9.80 7.66
C VAL A 179 -2.31 -8.89 6.55
N LEU A 180 -2.35 -7.56 6.74
CA LEU A 180 -1.94 -6.62 5.71
C LEU A 180 -0.43 -6.72 5.39
N SER A 181 0.40 -6.94 6.40
CA SER A 181 1.85 -7.09 6.21
C SER A 181 2.24 -8.49 5.73
N ILE A 182 1.66 -9.53 6.35
CA ILE A 182 1.96 -10.92 6.02
C ILE A 182 1.37 -11.31 4.67
N GLY A 183 0.18 -10.78 4.31
CA GLY A 183 -0.45 -10.98 3.00
C GLY A 183 0.43 -10.48 1.86
N ALA A 184 1.04 -9.30 2.04
CA ALA A 184 2.02 -8.79 1.10
C ALA A 184 3.24 -9.71 0.97
N GLY A 185 3.75 -10.26 2.09
CA GLY A 185 4.81 -11.26 2.10
C GLY A 185 4.41 -12.54 1.36
N THR A 186 3.23 -13.08 1.66
CA THR A 186 2.68 -14.27 1.02
C THR A 186 2.58 -14.12 -0.49
N ILE A 187 2.12 -12.96 -0.99
CA ILE A 187 2.09 -12.67 -2.44
C ILE A 187 3.50 -12.68 -3.02
N GLY A 188 4.46 -12.08 -2.32
CA GLY A 188 5.87 -12.11 -2.73
C GLY A 188 6.47 -13.51 -2.79
N ASP A 189 6.00 -14.43 -1.93
CA ASP A 189 6.49 -15.80 -1.85
C ASP A 189 5.91 -16.70 -2.97
N ILE A 190 4.63 -16.50 -3.35
CA ILE A 190 3.94 -17.41 -4.30
C ILE A 190 3.82 -16.88 -5.73
N PHE A 191 3.97 -15.56 -5.98
CA PHE A 191 3.86 -14.99 -7.32
C PHE A 191 5.20 -14.50 -7.86
N HIS A 192 5.43 -14.72 -9.16
CA HIS A 192 6.57 -14.13 -9.86
C HIS A 192 6.46 -12.62 -9.94
N SER A 193 7.58 -11.92 -10.07
CA SER A 193 7.63 -10.45 -10.01
C SER A 193 6.70 -9.75 -11.02
N PHE A 194 6.51 -10.33 -12.21
CA PHE A 194 5.62 -9.79 -13.24
C PHE A 194 4.12 -10.00 -12.96
N GLU A 195 3.74 -10.94 -12.06
CA GLU A 195 2.35 -11.23 -11.68
C GLU A 195 1.92 -10.53 -10.39
N ARG A 196 2.89 -10.05 -9.59
CA ARG A 196 2.63 -9.49 -8.25
C ARG A 196 1.70 -8.29 -8.28
N GLY A 197 1.81 -7.43 -9.30
CA GLY A 197 0.95 -6.25 -9.42
C GLY A 197 -0.54 -6.61 -9.48
N GLN A 198 -0.90 -7.61 -10.29
CA GLN A 198 -2.26 -8.10 -10.38
C GLN A 198 -2.71 -8.77 -9.07
N ALA A 199 -1.84 -9.58 -8.45
CA ALA A 199 -2.14 -10.26 -7.20
C ALA A 199 -2.37 -9.26 -6.05
N TYR A 200 -1.56 -8.19 -5.94
CA TYR A 200 -1.79 -7.11 -4.98
C TYR A 200 -3.11 -6.39 -5.24
N GLY A 201 -3.45 -6.13 -6.51
CA GLY A 201 -4.74 -5.52 -6.86
C GLY A 201 -5.92 -6.33 -6.33
N ILE A 202 -5.91 -7.67 -6.52
CA ILE A 202 -6.94 -8.57 -6.00
C ILE A 202 -6.93 -8.62 -4.47
N PHE A 203 -5.75 -8.70 -3.85
CA PHE A 203 -5.61 -8.70 -2.39
C PHE A 203 -6.23 -7.47 -1.74
N TYR A 204 -5.94 -6.29 -2.27
CA TYR A 204 -6.47 -5.03 -1.70
C TYR A 204 -7.96 -4.82 -1.94
N LEU A 205 -8.62 -5.59 -2.81
CA LEU A 205 -10.09 -5.58 -2.89
C LEU A 205 -10.74 -5.97 -1.56
N GLY A 206 -10.17 -6.93 -0.81
CA GLY A 206 -10.67 -7.30 0.51
C GLY A 206 -10.74 -6.10 1.47
N PRO A 207 -9.63 -5.45 1.80
CA PRO A 207 -9.61 -4.25 2.62
C PRO A 207 -10.55 -3.14 2.16
N LEU A 208 -10.65 -2.88 0.85
CA LEU A 208 -11.55 -1.87 0.31
C LEU A 208 -13.01 -2.22 0.54
N VAL A 209 -13.40 -3.46 0.24
CA VAL A 209 -14.77 -3.96 0.46
C VAL A 209 -15.12 -3.91 1.95
N GLY A 210 -14.20 -4.30 2.84
CA GLY A 210 -14.40 -4.22 4.29
C GLY A 210 -14.69 -2.80 4.77
N SER A 211 -13.95 -1.81 4.26
CA SER A 211 -14.16 -0.40 4.61
C SER A 211 -15.51 0.14 4.15
N VAL A 212 -16.01 -0.34 3.00
CA VAL A 212 -17.29 0.12 2.41
C VAL A 212 -18.48 -0.54 3.11
N ILE A 213 -18.42 -1.87 3.32
CA ILE A 213 -19.50 -2.66 3.87
C ILE A 213 -19.63 -2.46 5.40
N GLY A 214 -18.51 -2.15 6.08
CA GLY A 214 -18.46 -2.01 7.53
C GLY A 214 -19.55 -1.09 8.10
N PRO A 215 -19.58 0.19 7.74
CA PRO A 215 -20.57 1.13 8.29
C PRO A 215 -22.01 0.74 7.93
N LEU A 216 -22.24 0.19 6.73
CA LEU A 216 -23.56 -0.27 6.32
C LEU A 216 -24.08 -1.37 7.24
N ILE A 217 -23.31 -2.44 7.39
CA ILE A 217 -23.69 -3.57 8.27
C ILE A 217 -23.77 -3.10 9.73
N GLY A 218 -22.82 -2.27 10.18
CA GLY A 218 -22.75 -1.73 11.54
C GLY A 218 -23.99 -0.91 11.89
N GLY A 219 -24.47 -0.06 10.99
CA GLY A 219 -25.66 0.75 11.18
C GLY A 219 -26.91 -0.12 11.37
N TYR A 220 -27.14 -1.09 10.47
CA TYR A 220 -28.28 -2.01 10.57
C TYR A 220 -28.23 -2.87 11.84
N ILE A 221 -27.08 -3.44 12.17
CA ILE A 221 -26.92 -4.23 13.41
C ILE A 221 -27.21 -3.37 14.63
N THR A 222 -26.72 -2.13 14.66
CA THR A 222 -26.89 -1.22 15.80
C THR A 222 -28.36 -0.88 16.03
N ASP A 223 -29.11 -0.55 14.98
CA ASP A 223 -30.53 -0.18 15.08
C ASP A 223 -31.44 -1.34 15.50
N TYR A 224 -31.18 -2.57 15.01
CA TYR A 224 -32.08 -3.70 15.22
C TYR A 224 -31.67 -4.65 16.34
N LEU A 225 -30.37 -4.82 16.59
CA LEU A 225 -29.80 -5.80 17.51
C LEU A 225 -28.98 -5.16 18.64
N GLY A 226 -28.52 -3.92 18.42
CA GLY A 226 -27.61 -3.21 19.32
C GLY A 226 -26.14 -3.44 19.01
N TRP A 227 -25.30 -2.49 19.42
CA TRP A 227 -23.87 -2.44 19.05
C TRP A 227 -23.03 -3.65 19.49
N ARG A 228 -23.42 -4.34 20.60
CA ARG A 228 -22.70 -5.55 21.07
C ARG A 228 -22.77 -6.70 20.07
N TRP A 229 -23.84 -6.78 19.28
CA TRP A 229 -23.97 -7.81 18.25
C TRP A 229 -22.96 -7.66 17.11
N ILE A 230 -22.46 -6.44 16.88
CA ILE A 230 -21.33 -6.21 15.96
C ILE A 230 -20.14 -7.08 16.37
N LEU A 231 -19.78 -7.10 17.65
CA LEU A 231 -18.65 -7.87 18.18
C LEU A 231 -18.87 -9.38 18.07
N TRP A 232 -20.10 -9.85 18.36
CA TRP A 232 -20.41 -11.27 18.20
C TRP A 232 -20.36 -11.72 16.74
N ILE A 233 -20.89 -10.95 15.81
CA ILE A 233 -20.85 -11.24 14.39
C ILE A 233 -19.41 -11.21 13.87
N LEU A 234 -18.61 -10.24 14.29
CA LEU A 234 -17.18 -10.21 13.99
C LEU A 234 -16.49 -11.48 14.53
N ALA A 235 -16.70 -11.85 15.79
CA ALA A 235 -16.07 -13.03 16.38
C ALA A 235 -16.41 -14.32 15.61
N VAL A 236 -17.67 -14.49 15.19
CA VAL A 236 -18.10 -15.64 14.38
C VAL A 236 -17.46 -15.60 12.98
N THR A 237 -17.49 -14.47 12.32
CA THR A 237 -16.88 -14.30 10.98
C THR A 237 -15.38 -14.61 11.02
N GLU A 238 -14.69 -14.10 12.01
CA GLU A 238 -13.25 -14.34 12.23
C GLU A 238 -12.96 -15.80 12.56
N GLY A 239 -13.82 -16.43 13.38
CA GLY A 239 -13.72 -17.85 13.67
C GLY A 239 -13.83 -18.71 12.40
N LEU A 240 -14.75 -18.36 11.50
CA LEU A 240 -14.87 -19.03 10.19
C LEU A 240 -13.65 -18.82 9.31
N ILE A 241 -13.10 -17.60 9.29
CA ILE A 241 -11.86 -17.31 8.54
C ILE A 241 -10.67 -18.04 9.17
N LEU A 242 -10.56 -18.11 10.50
CA LEU A 242 -9.53 -18.88 11.19
C LEU A 242 -9.57 -20.37 10.83
N ILE A 243 -10.77 -20.96 10.81
CA ILE A 243 -10.99 -22.35 10.40
C ILE A 243 -10.56 -22.53 8.93
N LEU A 244 -10.94 -21.61 8.06
CA LEU A 244 -10.54 -21.63 6.65
C LEU A 244 -9.02 -21.55 6.50
N ILE A 245 -8.35 -20.66 7.23
CA ILE A 245 -6.87 -20.54 7.23
C ILE A 245 -6.23 -21.82 7.75
N PHE A 246 -6.78 -22.39 8.83
CA PHE A 246 -6.22 -23.61 9.45
C PHE A 246 -6.22 -24.79 8.48
N PHE A 247 -7.31 -25.01 7.74
CA PHE A 247 -7.42 -26.17 6.86
C PHE A 247 -6.89 -25.92 5.44
N ALA A 248 -6.99 -24.68 4.93
CA ALA A 248 -6.79 -24.41 3.52
C ALA A 248 -5.52 -23.60 3.20
N LEU A 249 -4.92 -22.90 4.17
CA LEU A 249 -3.70 -22.12 3.93
C LEU A 249 -2.46 -22.96 4.25
N PRO A 250 -1.66 -23.37 3.23
CA PRO A 250 -0.37 -24.02 3.47
C PRO A 250 0.68 -23.02 3.96
N GLU A 251 1.82 -23.50 4.46
CA GLU A 251 2.98 -22.63 4.67
C GLU A 251 3.52 -22.16 3.30
N THR A 252 3.67 -20.85 3.16
CA THR A 252 4.08 -20.23 1.90
C THR A 252 5.50 -19.68 1.93
N PHE A 253 6.12 -19.65 3.10
CA PHE A 253 7.49 -19.20 3.23
C PHE A 253 8.44 -20.26 2.66
N ALA A 254 9.11 -19.95 1.54
CA ALA A 254 10.18 -20.77 0.99
C ALA A 254 11.53 -20.25 1.51
N PRO A 255 12.26 -21.01 2.33
CA PRO A 255 13.62 -20.61 2.70
C PRO A 255 14.49 -20.56 1.44
N PRO A 256 15.45 -19.61 1.34
CA PRO A 256 16.32 -19.52 0.19
C PRO A 256 17.06 -20.86 -0.02
N THR A 257 16.93 -21.44 -1.23
CA THR A 257 17.50 -22.73 -1.63
C THR A 257 19.04 -22.80 -1.58
N ASN A 258 19.72 -21.68 -1.41
CA ASN A 258 21.18 -21.60 -1.26
C ASN A 258 21.65 -21.69 0.20
N LEU A 259 20.98 -22.48 1.05
CA LEU A 259 21.54 -22.86 2.35
C LEU A 259 22.69 -23.86 2.09
N PRO A 260 23.95 -23.55 2.46
CA PRO A 260 25.00 -24.56 2.46
C PRO A 260 24.56 -25.72 3.34
N ASN A 261 24.90 -26.93 2.84
CA ASN A 261 24.66 -28.22 3.48
C ASN A 261 24.90 -28.13 5.00
N PRO A 262 23.99 -28.58 5.89
CA PRO A 262 24.15 -28.51 7.33
C PRO A 262 25.41 -29.18 7.89
N ASN A 263 26.11 -29.98 7.06
CA ASN A 263 27.34 -30.65 7.42
C ASN A 263 28.63 -29.81 7.28
N ASN A 264 28.58 -28.58 6.78
CA ASN A 264 29.71 -27.69 6.76
C ASN A 264 29.71 -26.72 7.94
N THR A 265 30.37 -27.14 9.01
CA THR A 265 30.46 -26.56 10.34
C THR A 265 31.23 -25.23 10.46
N THR A 266 31.45 -24.48 9.37
CA THR A 266 32.21 -23.22 9.43
C THR A 266 31.39 -21.96 9.14
N LEU A 267 30.04 -22.02 9.19
CA LEU A 267 29.17 -20.87 8.94
C LEU A 267 28.47 -20.38 10.21
N ASN A 268 29.28 -19.96 11.18
CA ASN A 268 28.84 -19.32 12.42
C ASN A 268 28.47 -17.83 12.25
N SER A 269 28.15 -17.34 11.03
CA SER A 269 27.77 -15.95 10.86
C SER A 269 26.77 -15.75 9.74
N ARG A 270 25.73 -16.60 9.63
CA ARG A 270 24.55 -16.13 8.94
C ARG A 270 23.84 -15.17 9.85
N HIS A 271 23.94 -13.91 9.50
CA HIS A 271 23.13 -12.84 10.03
C HIS A 271 21.65 -13.28 9.95
N ARG A 272 21.15 -13.94 10.99
CA ARG A 272 19.75 -13.82 11.41
C ARG A 272 19.51 -12.33 11.32
N LYS A 273 18.78 -11.86 10.30
CA LYS A 273 18.46 -10.43 10.17
C LYS A 273 18.00 -10.02 11.55
N ARG A 274 18.83 -9.24 12.25
CA ARG A 274 18.57 -8.83 13.61
C ARG A 274 17.20 -8.19 13.58
N PHE A 275 16.29 -8.65 14.40
CA PHE A 275 14.98 -8.03 14.58
C PHE A 275 15.21 -6.56 14.89
N ASP A 276 15.06 -5.71 13.89
CA ASP A 276 15.20 -4.25 14.01
C ASP A 276 13.91 -3.60 13.50
N PRO A 277 12.88 -3.50 14.36
CA PRO A 277 11.62 -2.86 14.01
C PRO A 277 11.79 -1.36 13.80
N THR A 278 12.94 -0.78 14.18
CA THR A 278 13.22 0.65 14.02
C THR A 278 13.86 0.98 12.67
N SER A 279 14.26 -0.02 11.89
CA SER A 279 14.89 0.18 10.58
C SER A 279 14.08 1.10 9.64
N PRO A 280 12.72 0.98 9.53
CA PRO A 280 11.93 1.87 8.70
C PRO A 280 12.03 3.34 9.15
N LEU A 281 12.17 3.62 10.45
CA LEU A 281 12.24 5.00 10.97
C LEU A 281 13.46 5.76 10.45
N ARG A 282 14.53 5.06 10.07
CA ARG A 282 15.71 5.68 9.48
C ARG A 282 15.43 6.36 8.14
N LEU A 283 14.36 5.95 7.44
CA LEU A 283 13.94 6.59 6.18
C LEU A 283 13.40 8.01 6.38
N LEU A 284 12.93 8.37 7.58
CA LEU A 284 12.50 9.73 7.91
C LEU A 284 13.63 10.77 7.84
N LYS A 285 14.91 10.35 7.84
CA LYS A 285 16.05 11.23 7.64
C LYS A 285 16.12 11.78 6.21
N TYR A 286 15.44 11.16 5.25
CA TYR A 286 15.44 11.60 3.86
C TYR A 286 14.33 12.65 3.64
N PRO A 287 14.67 13.88 3.17
CA PRO A 287 13.71 14.97 3.03
C PRO A 287 12.54 14.64 2.12
N ASN A 288 12.79 13.94 1.00
CA ASN A 288 11.73 13.49 0.08
C ASN A 288 10.73 12.54 0.75
N MET A 289 11.20 11.65 1.63
CA MET A 289 10.33 10.76 2.40
C MET A 289 9.51 11.54 3.43
N LEU A 290 10.19 12.38 4.22
CA LEU A 290 9.57 13.14 5.30
C LEU A 290 8.47 14.06 4.78
N LEU A 291 8.75 14.86 3.75
CA LEU A 291 7.80 15.84 3.20
C LEU A 291 6.55 15.16 2.60
N VAL A 292 6.72 14.03 1.93
CA VAL A 292 5.60 13.25 1.39
C VAL A 292 4.73 12.66 2.51
N ILE A 293 5.36 12.13 3.55
CA ILE A 293 4.66 11.56 4.71
C ILE A 293 3.86 12.64 5.45
N VAL A 294 4.41 13.85 5.61
CA VAL A 294 3.69 14.98 6.22
C VAL A 294 2.38 15.24 5.48
N TYR A 295 2.41 15.34 4.16
CA TYR A 295 1.19 15.54 3.35
C TYR A 295 0.18 14.40 3.56
N ILE A 296 0.62 13.14 3.44
CA ILE A 296 -0.26 11.98 3.60
C ILE A 296 -0.88 11.98 5.00
N SER A 297 -0.08 12.23 6.04
CA SER A 297 -0.56 12.23 7.43
C SER A 297 -1.61 13.29 7.69
N ILE A 298 -1.44 14.51 7.16
CA ILE A 298 -2.43 15.58 7.25
C ILE A 298 -3.73 15.19 6.53
N THR A 299 -3.61 14.65 5.32
CA THR A 299 -4.79 14.26 4.53
C THR A 299 -5.55 13.09 5.18
N TYR A 300 -4.82 12.16 5.81
CA TYR A 300 -5.42 11.10 6.63
C TYR A 300 -6.13 11.67 7.86
N ALA A 301 -5.55 12.66 8.54
CA ALA A 301 -6.18 13.32 9.66
C ALA A 301 -7.53 13.93 9.27
N ILE A 302 -7.61 14.62 8.12
CA ILE A 302 -8.84 15.23 7.62
C ILE A 302 -9.94 14.19 7.41
N ILE A 303 -9.61 13.07 6.75
CA ILE A 303 -10.62 12.04 6.46
C ILE A 303 -11.10 11.33 7.73
N TYR A 304 -10.22 11.16 8.72
CA TYR A 304 -10.60 10.55 9.99
C TYR A 304 -11.38 11.51 10.89
N ILE A 305 -11.13 12.82 10.86
CA ILE A 305 -12.01 13.85 11.43
C ILE A 305 -13.39 13.72 10.79
N GLN A 306 -13.48 13.66 9.45
CA GLN A 306 -14.77 13.50 8.76
C GLN A 306 -15.48 12.23 9.20
N ASN A 307 -14.81 11.09 9.23
CA ASN A 307 -15.42 9.82 9.60
C ASN A 307 -15.93 9.83 11.05
N THR A 308 -15.18 10.45 11.95
CA THR A 308 -15.54 10.54 13.37
C THR A 308 -16.72 11.48 13.60
N LEU A 309 -16.73 12.63 12.93
CA LEU A 309 -17.79 13.64 13.10
C LEU A 309 -19.03 13.36 12.24
N ALA A 310 -18.93 12.52 11.20
CA ALA A 310 -20.02 12.26 10.28
C ALA A 310 -21.25 11.68 10.99
N GLU A 311 -21.08 10.67 11.85
CA GLU A 311 -22.18 10.07 12.60
C GLU A 311 -22.87 11.12 13.48
N LEU A 312 -22.08 11.88 14.26
CA LEU A 312 -22.60 12.92 15.12
C LEU A 312 -23.35 14.00 14.32
N SER A 313 -22.73 14.51 13.25
CA SER A 313 -23.31 15.58 12.44
C SER A 313 -24.58 15.18 11.75
N PHE A 314 -24.63 13.96 11.18
CA PHE A 314 -25.85 13.49 10.50
C PHE A 314 -26.96 13.16 11.48
N THR A 315 -26.65 12.61 12.67
CA THR A 315 -27.62 12.30 13.70
C THR A 315 -28.15 13.58 14.37
N ASP A 316 -27.27 14.52 14.75
CA ASP A 316 -27.66 15.73 15.49
C ASP A 316 -28.34 16.78 14.57
N ILE A 317 -27.90 16.94 13.30
CA ILE A 317 -28.42 17.95 12.37
C ILE A 317 -29.65 17.47 11.61
N TYR A 318 -29.61 16.21 11.11
CA TYR A 318 -30.67 15.68 10.23
C TYR A 318 -31.56 14.63 10.91
N HIS A 319 -31.27 14.28 12.17
CA HIS A 319 -32.05 13.31 12.97
C HIS A 319 -32.24 11.96 12.30
N VAL A 320 -31.19 11.48 11.61
CA VAL A 320 -31.22 10.18 10.92
C VAL A 320 -30.74 9.05 11.83
N SER A 321 -31.23 7.83 11.57
CA SER A 321 -30.84 6.62 12.31
C SER A 321 -29.45 6.13 11.94
N ALA A 322 -28.86 5.27 12.77
CA ALA A 322 -27.55 4.67 12.52
C ALA A 322 -27.49 3.88 11.19
N SER A 323 -28.60 3.21 10.80
CA SER A 323 -28.69 2.54 9.50
C SER A 323 -28.60 3.52 8.34
N THR A 324 -29.24 4.70 8.45
CA THR A 324 -29.16 5.74 7.43
C THR A 324 -27.75 6.33 7.35
N VAL A 325 -27.09 6.55 8.48
CA VAL A 325 -25.68 6.96 8.53
C VAL A 325 -24.80 5.91 7.82
N GLY A 326 -25.05 4.61 8.08
CA GLY A 326 -24.36 3.52 7.37
C GLY A 326 -24.54 3.58 5.86
N LEU A 327 -25.76 3.92 5.37
CA LEU A 327 -26.01 4.13 3.93
C LEU A 327 -25.27 5.36 3.39
N ILE A 328 -25.17 6.44 4.15
CA ILE A 328 -24.40 7.63 3.76
C ILE A 328 -22.92 7.29 3.56
N PHE A 329 -22.35 6.44 4.41
CA PHE A 329 -20.97 5.96 4.24
C PHE A 329 -20.74 5.16 2.96
N LEU A 330 -21.78 4.58 2.33
CA LEU A 330 -21.66 3.98 0.99
C LEU A 330 -21.23 4.99 -0.07
N ALA A 331 -21.67 6.24 0.04
CA ALA A 331 -21.24 7.29 -0.89
C ALA A 331 -19.72 7.51 -0.79
N GLN A 332 -19.17 7.54 0.42
CA GLN A 332 -17.72 7.62 0.64
C GLN A 332 -17.00 6.38 0.12
N GLY A 333 -17.51 5.19 0.43
CA GLY A 333 -16.94 3.92 -0.01
C GLY A 333 -16.91 3.76 -1.52
N THR A 334 -17.99 4.14 -2.22
CA THR A 334 -18.03 4.15 -3.69
C THR A 334 -17.04 5.17 -4.26
N GLY A 335 -16.88 6.32 -3.60
CA GLY A 335 -15.83 7.30 -3.92
C GLY A 335 -14.43 6.70 -3.85
N TYR A 336 -14.12 5.93 -2.80
CA TYR A 336 -12.84 5.21 -2.67
C TYR A 336 -12.62 4.21 -3.79
N MET A 337 -13.62 3.39 -4.12
CA MET A 337 -13.49 2.36 -5.16
C MET A 337 -13.25 2.97 -6.54
N ILE A 338 -14.07 3.94 -6.92
CA ILE A 338 -13.96 4.61 -8.22
C ILE A 338 -12.66 5.43 -8.29
N GLY A 339 -12.33 6.16 -7.21
CA GLY A 339 -11.10 6.94 -7.08
C GLY A 339 -9.84 6.09 -7.17
N SER A 340 -9.85 4.87 -6.64
CA SER A 340 -8.73 3.93 -6.73
C SER A 340 -8.43 3.53 -8.17
N VAL A 341 -9.47 3.15 -8.92
CA VAL A 341 -9.33 2.71 -10.32
C VAL A 341 -8.95 3.86 -11.25
N ILE A 342 -9.70 4.97 -11.17
CA ILE A 342 -9.48 6.12 -12.06
C ILE A 342 -8.18 6.83 -11.70
N GLY A 343 -7.90 7.01 -10.40
CA GLY A 343 -6.68 7.66 -9.92
C GLY A 343 -5.41 6.89 -10.30
N GLY A 344 -5.43 5.55 -10.24
CA GLY A 344 -4.32 4.72 -10.70
C GLY A 344 -4.06 4.92 -12.20
N LYS A 345 -5.09 4.80 -13.04
CA LYS A 345 -4.98 5.01 -14.49
C LYS A 345 -4.52 6.43 -14.83
N TRP A 346 -5.02 7.43 -14.13
CA TRP A 346 -4.62 8.83 -14.29
C TRP A 346 -3.14 9.05 -13.95
N SER A 347 -2.69 8.49 -12.84
CA SER A 347 -1.29 8.55 -12.42
C SER A 347 -0.34 7.95 -13.47
N ASP A 348 -0.70 6.78 -14.01
CA ASP A 348 0.09 6.11 -15.05
C ASP A 348 0.06 6.89 -16.37
N TYR A 349 -1.08 7.44 -16.77
CA TYR A 349 -1.19 8.29 -17.96
C TYR A 349 -0.29 9.53 -17.86
N VAL A 350 -0.33 10.23 -16.72
CA VAL A 350 0.51 11.43 -16.49
C VAL A 350 1.99 11.08 -16.52
N LEU A 351 2.40 9.95 -15.87
CA LEU A 351 3.77 9.47 -15.91
C LEU A 351 4.23 9.17 -17.34
N MET A 352 3.42 8.44 -18.11
CA MET A 352 3.75 8.11 -19.51
C MET A 352 3.86 9.34 -20.41
N LYS A 353 2.96 10.32 -20.21
CA LYS A 353 3.01 11.60 -20.92
C LYS A 353 4.26 12.39 -20.57
N ALA A 354 4.62 12.46 -19.28
CA ALA A 354 5.83 13.13 -18.81
C ALA A 354 7.09 12.44 -19.34
N LYS A 355 7.14 11.10 -19.33
CA LYS A 355 8.24 10.31 -19.91
C LYS A 355 8.43 10.58 -21.39
N LYS A 356 7.34 10.65 -22.18
CA LYS A 356 7.41 11.00 -23.60
C LYS A 356 7.99 12.39 -23.84
N ARG A 357 7.64 13.38 -22.99
CA ARG A 357 8.19 14.76 -23.09
C ARG A 357 9.67 14.84 -22.69
N ASN A 358 10.19 13.86 -21.92
CA ASN A 358 11.56 13.83 -21.45
C ASN A 358 12.39 12.77 -22.20
N ASN A 359 12.27 12.70 -23.51
CA ASN A 359 13.05 11.82 -24.40
C ASN A 359 13.05 10.33 -23.98
N GLY A 360 11.94 9.85 -23.41
CA GLY A 360 11.81 8.46 -22.96
C GLY A 360 12.40 8.17 -21.56
N VAL A 361 13.06 9.13 -20.93
CA VAL A 361 13.61 8.96 -19.56
C VAL A 361 12.53 9.30 -18.54
N GLY A 362 12.14 8.30 -17.73
CA GLY A 362 11.20 8.45 -16.63
C GLY A 362 11.89 8.47 -15.27
N TYR A 363 11.39 9.26 -14.34
CA TYR A 363 11.79 9.26 -12.93
C TYR A 363 10.56 9.36 -12.01
N PRO A 364 10.63 8.84 -10.77
CA PRO A 364 9.47 8.70 -9.88
C PRO A 364 8.74 10.03 -9.61
N GLU A 365 9.45 11.14 -9.52
CA GLU A 365 8.89 12.47 -9.23
C GLU A 365 7.89 12.96 -10.30
N MET A 366 8.00 12.47 -11.55
CA MET A 366 7.03 12.78 -12.61
C MET A 366 5.62 12.31 -12.28
N ARG A 367 5.48 11.26 -11.46
CA ARG A 367 4.19 10.74 -11.02
C ARG A 367 3.45 11.74 -10.11
N LEU A 368 4.17 12.56 -9.36
CA LEU A 368 3.58 13.58 -8.49
C LEU A 368 2.83 14.68 -9.25
N HIS A 369 3.05 14.82 -10.56
CA HIS A 369 2.26 15.76 -11.37
C HIS A 369 0.78 15.38 -11.48
N SER A 370 0.43 14.11 -11.21
CA SER A 370 -0.96 13.64 -11.22
C SER A 370 -1.77 14.07 -10.00
N VAL A 371 -1.11 14.50 -8.90
CA VAL A 371 -1.79 14.76 -7.63
C VAL A 371 -2.46 16.12 -7.55
N TRP A 372 -2.06 17.10 -8.36
CA TRP A 372 -2.50 18.50 -8.21
C TRP A 372 -4.01 18.68 -8.34
N ILE A 373 -4.60 18.01 -9.33
CA ILE A 373 -6.06 18.03 -9.54
C ILE A 373 -6.77 17.43 -8.32
N GLY A 374 -6.25 16.30 -7.81
CA GLY A 374 -6.80 15.65 -6.63
C GLY A 374 -6.68 16.53 -5.38
N CYS A 375 -5.54 17.20 -5.16
CA CYS A 375 -5.35 18.14 -4.04
C CYS A 375 -6.36 19.28 -4.07
N PHE A 376 -6.65 19.84 -5.25
CA PHE A 376 -7.66 20.88 -5.42
C PHE A 376 -9.05 20.37 -5.04
N PHE A 377 -9.48 19.22 -5.58
CA PHE A 377 -10.80 18.67 -5.29
C PHE A 377 -10.93 18.22 -3.82
N ILE A 378 -9.87 17.70 -3.17
CA ILE A 378 -9.86 17.43 -1.73
C ILE A 378 -10.19 18.71 -0.97
N SER A 379 -9.48 19.80 -1.25
CA SER A 379 -9.65 21.07 -0.54
C SER A 379 -11.07 21.62 -0.69
N VAL A 380 -11.57 21.68 -1.92
CA VAL A 380 -12.93 22.16 -2.21
C VAL A 380 -13.98 21.27 -1.53
N SER A 381 -13.86 19.95 -1.66
CA SER A 381 -14.84 19.00 -1.13
C SER A 381 -14.95 19.10 0.40
N TYR A 382 -13.84 19.16 1.13
CA TYR A 382 -13.88 19.20 2.60
C TYR A 382 -14.32 20.57 3.14
N ILE A 383 -13.97 21.68 2.48
CA ILE A 383 -14.51 23.00 2.83
C ILE A 383 -16.02 22.99 2.62
N CYS A 384 -16.49 22.57 1.44
CA CYS A 384 -17.91 22.48 1.14
C CYS A 384 -18.64 21.56 2.12
N TYR A 385 -18.07 20.40 2.47
CA TYR A 385 -18.64 19.47 3.43
C TYR A 385 -18.90 20.15 4.79
N GLY A 386 -17.90 20.82 5.35
CA GLY A 386 -18.01 21.49 6.64
C GLY A 386 -19.05 22.61 6.63
N TRP A 387 -19.01 23.48 5.62
CA TRP A 387 -19.94 24.61 5.54
C TRP A 387 -21.37 24.19 5.15
N PHE A 388 -21.57 23.11 4.39
CA PHE A 388 -22.91 22.57 4.12
C PHE A 388 -23.57 22.02 5.39
N LEU A 389 -22.80 21.38 6.28
CA LEU A 389 -23.30 20.93 7.58
C LEU A 389 -23.57 22.09 8.52
N GLU A 390 -22.67 23.07 8.63
CA GLU A 390 -22.82 24.27 9.46
C GLU A 390 -24.07 25.06 9.06
N ALA A 391 -24.27 25.26 7.76
CA ALA A 391 -25.43 25.96 7.21
C ALA A 391 -26.73 25.10 7.19
N ARG A 392 -26.67 23.84 7.68
CA ARG A 392 -27.79 22.89 7.72
C ARG A 392 -28.51 22.74 6.37
N LEU A 393 -27.74 22.71 5.27
CA LEU A 393 -28.28 22.59 3.92
C LEU A 393 -28.87 21.20 3.69
N HIS A 394 -29.53 21.00 2.53
CA HIS A 394 -30.10 19.70 2.20
C HIS A 394 -29.05 18.56 2.26
N ILE A 395 -29.41 17.46 2.89
CA ILE A 395 -28.53 16.31 3.23
C ILE A 395 -27.75 15.77 2.01
N ALA A 396 -28.27 15.91 0.79
CA ALA A 396 -27.57 15.45 -0.42
C ALA A 396 -26.26 16.20 -0.69
N LEU A 397 -26.14 17.47 -0.26
CA LEU A 397 -24.95 18.29 -0.53
C LEU A 397 -23.71 17.80 0.24
N PRO A 398 -23.78 17.60 1.57
CA PRO A 398 -22.64 17.01 2.29
C PRO A 398 -22.33 15.57 1.83
N ILE A 399 -23.30 14.77 1.38
CA ILE A 399 -23.07 13.43 0.82
C ILE A 399 -22.27 13.51 -0.49
N ILE A 400 -22.62 14.44 -1.40
CA ILE A 400 -21.87 14.65 -2.63
C ILE A 400 -20.43 15.12 -2.33
N ALA A 401 -20.27 16.04 -1.38
CA ALA A 401 -18.96 16.50 -0.94
C ALA A 401 -18.13 15.36 -0.33
N MET A 402 -18.75 14.47 0.46
CA MET A 402 -18.13 13.28 1.03
C MET A 402 -17.66 12.30 -0.05
N PHE A 403 -18.48 12.05 -1.08
CA PHE A 403 -18.11 11.23 -2.24
C PHE A 403 -16.92 11.82 -3.01
N THR A 404 -16.99 13.11 -3.37
CA THR A 404 -15.94 13.77 -4.17
C THR A 404 -14.62 13.91 -3.41
N GLY A 405 -14.69 14.15 -2.10
CA GLY A 405 -13.54 14.15 -1.20
C GLY A 405 -12.86 12.78 -1.13
N ALA A 406 -13.65 11.73 -0.93
CA ALA A 406 -13.16 10.34 -0.87
C ALA A 406 -12.54 9.87 -2.20
N PHE A 407 -13.20 10.16 -3.31
CA PHE A 407 -12.69 9.90 -4.66
C PHE A 407 -11.31 10.52 -4.87
N SER A 408 -11.19 11.82 -4.60
CA SER A 408 -9.96 12.59 -4.81
C SER A 408 -8.85 12.14 -3.85
N PHE A 409 -9.20 11.85 -2.60
CA PHE A 409 -8.28 11.35 -1.58
C PHE A 409 -7.57 10.07 -2.03
N VAL A 410 -8.32 9.04 -2.46
CA VAL A 410 -7.72 7.76 -2.86
C VAL A 410 -6.93 7.91 -4.16
N ALA A 411 -7.38 8.74 -5.11
CA ALA A 411 -6.64 9.01 -6.33
C ALA A 411 -5.25 9.61 -6.04
N VAL A 412 -5.17 10.57 -5.11
CA VAL A 412 -3.91 11.16 -4.65
C VAL A 412 -3.08 10.15 -3.88
N LEU A 413 -3.69 9.44 -2.93
CA LEU A 413 -3.02 8.43 -2.11
C LEU A 413 -2.32 7.36 -2.95
N ASN A 414 -2.97 6.85 -3.99
CA ASN A 414 -2.39 5.86 -4.89
C ASN A 414 -1.14 6.41 -5.60
N SER A 415 -1.23 7.64 -6.12
CA SER A 415 -0.10 8.27 -6.82
C SER A 415 1.10 8.48 -5.88
N VAL A 416 0.85 8.96 -4.67
CA VAL A 416 1.88 9.24 -3.67
C VAL A 416 2.47 7.95 -3.09
N SER A 417 1.65 6.94 -2.83
CA SER A 417 2.12 5.63 -2.33
C SER A 417 3.00 4.93 -3.37
N THR A 418 2.61 4.98 -4.64
CA THR A 418 3.43 4.42 -5.73
C THR A 418 4.75 5.19 -5.88
N TYR A 419 4.73 6.53 -5.75
CA TYR A 419 5.96 7.33 -5.71
C TYR A 419 6.91 6.86 -4.61
N LEU A 420 6.42 6.62 -3.39
CA LEU A 420 7.26 6.15 -2.28
C LEU A 420 7.91 4.80 -2.57
N VAL A 421 7.21 3.89 -3.23
CA VAL A 421 7.75 2.58 -3.64
C VAL A 421 8.84 2.75 -4.71
N ASP A 422 8.57 3.58 -5.72
CA ASP A 422 9.46 3.82 -6.85
C ASP A 422 10.71 4.64 -6.45
N ALA A 423 10.59 5.54 -5.47
CA ALA A 423 11.69 6.40 -5.02
C ALA A 423 12.71 5.68 -4.13
N PHE A 424 12.34 4.56 -3.49
CA PHE A 424 13.21 3.78 -2.59
C PHE A 424 13.36 2.32 -3.03
N PRO A 425 13.97 2.03 -4.20
CA PRO A 425 14.20 0.68 -4.66
C PRO A 425 15.04 -0.12 -3.65
N GLY A 426 14.65 -1.37 -3.38
CA GLY A 426 15.30 -2.22 -2.37
C GLY A 426 14.88 -1.94 -0.91
N ARG A 427 14.17 -0.83 -0.62
CA ARG A 427 13.62 -0.46 0.70
C ARG A 427 12.14 -0.09 0.64
N SER A 428 11.44 -0.49 -0.41
CA SER A 428 10.03 -0.17 -0.64
C SER A 428 9.11 -0.66 0.49
N ALA A 429 9.36 -1.85 1.02
CA ALA A 429 8.60 -2.38 2.16
C ALA A 429 8.75 -1.50 3.41
N SER A 430 9.97 -1.03 3.71
CA SER A 430 10.21 -0.09 4.82
C SER A 430 9.55 1.28 4.58
N ALA A 431 9.53 1.76 3.33
CA ALA A 431 8.86 3.01 2.97
C ALA A 431 7.34 2.91 3.16
N VAL A 432 6.74 1.80 2.77
CA VAL A 432 5.30 1.55 3.00
C VAL A 432 5.00 1.39 4.49
N ALA A 433 5.86 0.71 5.25
CA ALA A 433 5.66 0.49 6.68
C ALA A 433 5.68 1.81 7.48
N ILE A 434 6.65 2.69 7.22
CA ILE A 434 6.71 4.00 7.89
C ILE A 434 5.56 4.91 7.47
N ASN A 435 5.16 4.87 6.19
CA ASN A 435 3.98 5.58 5.72
C ASN A 435 2.71 5.11 6.46
N ASN A 436 2.53 3.80 6.62
CA ASN A 436 1.40 3.25 7.38
C ASN A 436 1.41 3.68 8.84
N LEU A 437 2.57 3.60 9.49
CA LEU A 437 2.73 4.00 10.89
C LEU A 437 2.35 5.48 11.09
N THR A 438 2.93 6.37 10.30
CA THR A 438 2.75 7.82 10.49
C THR A 438 1.33 8.28 10.16
N ARG A 439 0.74 7.79 9.06
CA ARG A 439 -0.64 8.12 8.71
C ARG A 439 -1.65 7.60 9.73
N SER A 440 -1.45 6.37 10.25
CA SER A 440 -2.33 5.79 11.27
C SER A 440 -2.18 6.52 12.61
N SER A 441 -0.97 6.94 12.98
CA SER A 441 -0.74 7.75 14.17
C SER A 441 -1.43 9.11 14.08
N ALA A 442 -1.34 9.78 12.91
CA ALA A 442 -2.04 11.04 12.67
C ALA A 442 -3.56 10.85 12.71
N ALA A 443 -4.08 9.84 12.02
CA ALA A 443 -5.50 9.49 12.04
C ALA A 443 -6.02 9.26 13.46
N ALA A 444 -5.31 8.46 14.25
CA ALA A 444 -5.67 8.19 15.65
C ALA A 444 -5.70 9.46 16.50
N LEU A 445 -4.63 10.28 16.43
CA LEU A 445 -4.54 11.53 17.16
C LEU A 445 -5.73 12.45 16.86
N PHE A 446 -6.03 12.63 15.59
CA PHE A 446 -7.11 13.51 15.17
C PHE A 446 -8.51 12.92 15.42
N THR A 447 -8.66 11.60 15.49
CA THR A 447 -9.89 10.96 15.97
C THR A 447 -10.19 11.34 17.43
N PHE A 448 -9.18 11.38 18.30
CA PHE A 448 -9.35 11.81 19.70
C PHE A 448 -9.63 13.32 19.83
N ILE A 449 -8.99 14.14 19.00
CA ILE A 449 -9.08 15.60 19.07
C ILE A 449 -10.31 16.14 18.33
N SER A 450 -10.91 15.36 17.40
CA SER A 450 -11.96 15.86 16.51
C SER A 450 -13.17 16.45 17.21
N VAL A 451 -13.68 15.79 18.26
CA VAL A 451 -14.86 16.26 19.00
C VAL A 451 -14.55 17.52 19.82
N PRO A 452 -13.53 17.56 20.71
CA PRO A 452 -13.18 18.80 21.40
C PRO A 452 -12.85 19.95 20.46
N PHE A 453 -12.29 19.65 19.29
CA PHE A 453 -11.95 20.67 18.31
C PHE A 453 -13.19 21.23 17.62
N GLU A 454 -14.13 20.37 17.27
CA GLU A 454 -15.43 20.77 16.71
C GLU A 454 -16.26 21.58 17.69
N GLU A 455 -16.33 21.16 18.97
CA GLU A 455 -17.01 21.91 20.04
C GLU A 455 -16.41 23.31 20.27
N ALA A 456 -15.08 23.46 20.07
CA ALA A 456 -14.40 24.73 20.29
C ALA A 456 -14.57 25.73 19.14
N VAL A 457 -14.59 25.27 17.88
CA VAL A 457 -14.53 26.15 16.70
C VAL A 457 -15.72 26.01 15.75
N GLY A 458 -16.53 24.98 15.89
CA GLY A 458 -17.63 24.66 14.97
C GLY A 458 -17.19 23.83 13.76
N ILE A 459 -18.17 23.16 13.13
CA ILE A 459 -17.92 22.16 12.11
C ILE A 459 -17.36 22.75 10.80
N GLY A 460 -17.80 23.93 10.39
CA GLY A 460 -17.30 24.59 9.16
C GLY A 460 -15.85 25.05 9.31
N LEU A 461 -15.51 25.62 10.47
CA LEU A 461 -14.16 26.14 10.72
C LEU A 461 -13.13 25.04 10.90
N ILE A 462 -13.46 23.88 11.51
CA ILE A 462 -12.51 22.77 11.66
C ILE A 462 -11.99 22.31 10.28
N TYR A 463 -12.87 22.13 9.29
CA TYR A 463 -12.45 21.73 7.94
C TYR A 463 -11.66 22.84 7.25
N THR A 464 -12.03 24.10 7.44
CA THR A 464 -11.30 25.25 6.89
C THR A 464 -9.87 25.30 7.43
N ILE A 465 -9.69 25.18 8.76
CA ILE A 465 -8.39 25.16 9.42
C ILE A 465 -7.56 23.96 8.92
N MET A 466 -8.16 22.77 8.86
CA MET A 466 -7.45 21.57 8.42
C MET A 466 -7.03 21.65 6.95
N ILE A 467 -7.82 22.29 6.09
CA ILE A 467 -7.42 22.53 4.69
C ILE A 467 -6.30 23.58 4.60
N CYS A 468 -6.30 24.63 5.42
CA CYS A 468 -5.17 25.56 5.51
C CYS A 468 -3.89 24.83 5.93
N VAL A 469 -3.97 23.92 6.91
CA VAL A 469 -2.83 23.06 7.31
C VAL A 469 -2.43 22.12 6.17
N SER A 470 -3.40 21.55 5.44
CA SER A 470 -3.14 20.68 4.29
C SER A 470 -2.40 21.42 3.17
N PHE A 471 -2.61 22.74 3.04
CA PHE A 471 -1.89 23.55 2.07
C PHE A 471 -0.38 23.55 2.31
N ILE A 472 0.06 23.49 3.58
CA ILE A 472 1.48 23.30 3.94
C ILE A 472 1.98 21.96 3.36
N GLY A 473 1.18 20.90 3.48
CA GLY A 473 1.51 19.61 2.90
C GLY A 473 1.57 19.63 1.36
N VAL A 474 0.69 20.38 0.71
CA VAL A 474 0.72 20.58 -0.77
C VAL A 474 2.02 21.28 -1.17
N VAL A 475 2.45 22.30 -0.43
CA VAL A 475 3.76 22.96 -0.65
C VAL A 475 4.90 21.96 -0.46
N CYS A 476 4.84 21.08 0.54
CA CYS A 476 5.83 20.01 0.72
C CYS A 476 5.90 19.09 -0.51
N LEU A 477 4.77 18.67 -1.07
CA LEU A 477 4.74 17.87 -2.30
C LEU A 477 5.30 18.63 -3.51
N PHE A 478 5.03 19.93 -3.60
CA PHE A 478 5.59 20.78 -4.66
C PHE A 478 7.12 20.80 -4.59
N VAL A 479 7.68 20.99 -3.39
CA VAL A 479 9.13 20.97 -3.17
C VAL A 479 9.72 19.61 -3.56
N VAL A 480 9.05 18.51 -3.21
CA VAL A 480 9.50 17.16 -3.60
C VAL A 480 9.43 16.95 -5.11
N SER A 481 8.36 17.43 -5.77
CA SER A 481 8.23 17.33 -7.23
C SER A 481 9.37 18.05 -7.97
N TYR A 482 9.89 19.14 -7.38
CA TYR A 482 10.97 19.93 -7.97
C TYR A 482 12.38 19.47 -7.57
N LYS A 483 12.62 19.22 -6.26
CA LYS A 483 13.95 18.87 -5.71
C LYS A 483 14.15 17.38 -5.45
N GLY A 484 13.11 16.54 -5.56
CA GLY A 484 13.17 15.13 -5.19
C GLY A 484 14.22 14.34 -5.97
N LYS A 485 14.35 14.60 -7.28
CA LYS A 485 15.38 13.97 -8.14
C LYS A 485 16.79 14.23 -7.59
N TYR A 486 17.13 15.47 -7.26
CA TYR A 486 18.43 15.86 -6.71
C TYR A 486 18.72 15.13 -5.38
N TRP A 487 17.74 15.08 -4.47
CA TRP A 487 17.93 14.39 -3.20
C TRP A 487 18.11 12.90 -3.36
N ARG A 488 17.37 12.27 -4.26
CA ARG A 488 17.48 10.83 -4.55
C ARG A 488 18.85 10.47 -5.16
N GLU A 489 19.35 11.24 -6.10
CA GLU A 489 20.68 11.05 -6.70
C GLU A 489 21.78 11.19 -5.65
N LYS A 490 21.68 12.18 -4.76
CA LYS A 490 22.62 12.36 -3.64
C LYS A 490 22.58 11.22 -2.61
N ILE A 491 21.44 10.56 -2.47
CA ILE A 491 21.30 9.38 -1.59
C ILE A 491 21.98 8.17 -2.22
N ASN A 492 21.77 7.94 -3.51
CA ASN A 492 22.35 6.80 -4.21
C ASN A 492 23.89 6.90 -4.25
N SER A 493 24.46 8.08 -4.49
CA SER A 493 25.92 8.26 -4.46
C SER A 493 26.56 7.95 -3.09
N ARG A 494 25.82 8.13 -1.98
CA ARG A 494 26.30 7.79 -0.62
C ARG A 494 26.15 6.32 -0.24
N ILE A 495 25.41 5.56 -1.02
CA ILE A 495 25.23 4.11 -0.81
C ILE A 495 26.29 3.34 -1.59
N ASP A 496 26.79 3.94 -2.67
CA ASP A 496 27.84 3.38 -3.55
C ASP A 496 29.25 3.70 -3.03
N GLU A 497 29.40 4.64 -2.06
CA GLU A 497 30.61 4.88 -1.25
C GLU A 497 30.60 4.02 0.03
#